data_f8f19da2d2175f2c1f53a7586677185d
#
_entry.id   f8f19da2d2175f2c1f53a7586677185d
#
_cell.length_a   1.000
_cell.length_b   1.000
_cell.length_c   1.000
_cell.angle_alpha   90.00
_cell.angle_beta   90.00
_cell.angle_gamma   90.00
#
_symmetry.space_group_name_H-M   'P 1'
#
loop_
_entity.id
_entity.type
_entity.pdbx_description
1 polymer ?
#
loop_
_entity_poly.entity_id
_entity_poly.type
_entity_poly.pdbx_seq_one_letter_code
_entity_poly.pdbx_strand_id
1 'polypeptide(L)'
;MSHPDEGCFFISYVLNLAVTLYRMQRKLAGAALRKYLYNVPFSWIGSKANMLDVIIPNIPEHKHYVEPFCGTAIVYLHKAPARLNTLNDIDGNIVNFFRVLQDKDKTKDLLRRLRYTPWAKSEYRKDCLLLSSNREIEDVTRAWAFYVAQYMSMKKSYYSDTQGKNFGYTFHYRNVNTMYGGFVNKIRRVAENAHKLRQCQIMNDDGVDVMKRFDHEEAFMFVDPPYLSTTVRSKNKIYTTEYNDELHYRLMNFVRHAKSKIMLASYPNELYDQLLEYGWVRIDKTKYIIAGYYTSKRKRQTKRIESLYLNYQPPNQNPSHVSTQALPIA
;
A
#
# COMPACT_ATOMS: atom_id res chain seq x y z
N MET A 1 11.00 -66.91 5.15
CA MET A 1 11.18 -65.75 4.26
C MET A 1 10.06 -64.77 4.57
N SER A 2 10.36 -63.78 5.35
CA SER A 2 9.44 -62.74 5.78
C SER A 2 9.42 -61.62 4.74
N HIS A 3 8.22 -61.30 4.22
CA HIS A 3 8.03 -60.14 3.33
C HIS A 3 8.28 -58.84 4.08
N PRO A 4 9.06 -57.94 3.52
CA PRO A 4 9.24 -56.62 4.13
C PRO A 4 8.16 -55.63 3.67
N ASP A 5 7.52 -54.99 4.67
CA ASP A 5 7.01 -53.62 4.72
C ASP A 5 6.26 -53.01 3.53
N GLU A 6 5.09 -53.53 3.17
CA GLU A 6 4.08 -52.78 2.41
C GLU A 6 3.54 -51.57 3.19
N GLY A 7 3.54 -51.59 4.52
CA GLY A 7 3.05 -50.49 5.38
C GLY A 7 3.91 -49.23 5.34
N CYS A 8 5.23 -49.38 5.21
CA CYS A 8 6.16 -48.24 5.21
C CYS A 8 6.11 -47.46 3.89
N PHE A 9 5.88 -48.14 2.75
CA PHE A 9 5.68 -47.52 1.44
C PHE A 9 4.37 -46.71 1.36
N PHE A 10 3.29 -47.24 1.94
CA PHE A 10 2.00 -46.54 1.93
C PHE A 10 2.02 -45.29 2.76
N ILE A 11 2.62 -45.31 3.95
CA ILE A 11 2.78 -44.11 4.83
C ILE A 11 3.65 -43.07 4.15
N SER A 12 4.74 -43.45 3.52
CA SER A 12 5.61 -42.51 2.77
C SER A 12 4.91 -41.91 1.56
N TYR A 13 4.07 -42.65 0.87
CA TYR A 13 3.28 -42.17 -0.27
C TYR A 13 2.20 -41.15 0.18
N VAL A 14 1.47 -41.45 1.26
CA VAL A 14 0.44 -40.57 1.83
C VAL A 14 1.05 -39.27 2.36
N LEU A 15 2.21 -39.33 3.04
CA LEU A 15 2.95 -38.15 3.49
C LEU A 15 3.43 -37.28 2.31
N ASN A 16 3.97 -37.88 1.26
CA ASN A 16 4.37 -37.16 0.07
C ASN A 16 3.19 -36.52 -0.68
N LEU A 17 2.04 -37.20 -0.73
CA LEU A 17 0.81 -36.65 -1.30
C LEU A 17 0.28 -35.46 -0.48
N ALA A 18 0.27 -35.57 0.86
CA ALA A 18 -0.12 -34.50 1.77
C ALA A 18 0.78 -33.28 1.67
N VAL A 19 2.11 -33.49 1.61
CA VAL A 19 3.10 -32.42 1.39
C VAL A 19 2.93 -31.76 0.02
N THR A 20 2.63 -32.55 -1.02
CA THR A 20 2.40 -32.03 -2.36
C THR A 20 1.10 -31.22 -2.42
N LEU A 21 0.01 -31.71 -1.83
CA LEU A 21 -1.26 -30.99 -1.74
C LEU A 21 -1.11 -29.70 -0.93
N TYR A 22 -0.40 -29.74 0.21
CA TYR A 22 -0.11 -28.55 1.01
C TYR A 22 0.72 -27.50 0.23
N ARG A 23 1.73 -27.95 -0.53
CA ARG A 23 2.52 -27.06 -1.42
C ARG A 23 1.68 -26.49 -2.55
N MET A 24 0.78 -27.27 -3.15
CA MET A 24 -0.17 -26.81 -4.17
C MET A 24 -1.18 -25.81 -3.59
N GLN A 25 -1.77 -26.09 -2.42
CA GLN A 25 -2.67 -25.17 -1.73
C GLN A 25 -1.96 -23.86 -1.37
N ARG A 26 -0.73 -23.93 -0.87
CA ARG A 26 0.09 -22.73 -0.58
C ARG A 26 0.46 -21.95 -1.86
N LYS A 27 0.70 -22.65 -2.97
CA LYS A 27 1.01 -22.04 -4.28
C LYS A 27 -0.25 -21.39 -4.89
N LEU A 28 -1.41 -22.03 -4.75
CA LEU A 28 -2.71 -21.51 -5.19
C LEU A 28 -3.17 -20.34 -4.32
N ALA A 29 -3.04 -20.44 -3.00
CA ALA A 29 -3.31 -19.35 -2.08
C ALA A 29 -2.35 -18.17 -2.32
N GLY A 30 -1.06 -18.43 -2.54
CA GLY A 30 -0.08 -17.42 -2.92
C GLY A 30 -0.32 -16.79 -4.30
N ALA A 31 -0.87 -17.53 -5.27
CA ALA A 31 -1.25 -17.00 -6.58
C ALA A 31 -2.55 -16.19 -6.51
N ALA A 32 -3.55 -16.68 -5.76
CA ALA A 32 -4.78 -15.95 -5.48
C ALA A 32 -4.48 -14.67 -4.69
N LEU A 33 -3.68 -14.76 -3.63
CA LEU A 33 -3.23 -13.60 -2.85
C LEU A 33 -2.47 -12.59 -3.72
N ARG A 34 -1.57 -13.05 -4.61
CA ARG A 34 -0.88 -12.16 -5.57
C ARG A 34 -1.84 -11.50 -6.55
N LYS A 35 -2.91 -12.17 -6.97
CA LYS A 35 -3.95 -11.58 -7.84
C LYS A 35 -4.64 -10.41 -7.13
N TYR A 36 -4.90 -10.52 -5.84
CA TYR A 36 -5.48 -9.44 -5.02
C TYR A 36 -4.44 -8.37 -4.64
N LEU A 37 -3.21 -8.77 -4.28
CA LEU A 37 -2.14 -7.88 -3.85
C LEU A 37 -1.71 -6.83 -4.90
N TYR A 38 -2.10 -6.99 -6.16
CA TYR A 38 -1.70 -6.09 -7.24
C TYR A 38 -2.88 -5.34 -7.89
N ASN A 39 -4.09 -5.43 -7.33
CA ASN A 39 -5.24 -4.72 -7.89
C ASN A 39 -5.35 -3.29 -7.36
N VAL A 40 -4.32 -2.49 -7.66
CA VAL A 40 -4.31 -1.04 -7.43
C VAL A 40 -4.16 -0.31 -8.75
N PRO A 41 -4.73 0.89 -8.88
CA PRO A 41 -4.68 1.63 -10.14
C PRO A 41 -3.27 2.09 -10.51
N PHE A 42 -2.41 2.34 -9.54
CA PHE A 42 -0.99 2.70 -9.75
C PHE A 42 -0.10 2.13 -8.64
N SER A 43 1.22 2.22 -8.80
CA SER A 43 2.17 1.79 -7.77
C SER A 43 2.65 3.00 -6.96
N TRP A 44 2.71 2.88 -5.63
CA TRP A 44 3.17 3.93 -4.73
C TRP A 44 4.17 3.39 -3.72
N ILE A 45 5.11 4.25 -3.29
CA ILE A 45 6.07 3.90 -2.24
C ILE A 45 5.32 3.77 -0.93
N GLY A 46 5.59 2.72 -0.15
CA GLY A 46 4.91 2.50 1.13
C GLY A 46 3.59 1.73 1.03
N SER A 47 3.14 1.33 -0.17
CA SER A 47 1.90 0.57 -0.33
C SER A 47 1.80 -0.63 0.62
N LYS A 48 0.66 -0.78 1.31
CA LYS A 48 0.36 -1.83 2.29
C LYS A 48 -0.06 -3.16 1.68
N ALA A 49 0.23 -3.37 0.38
CA ALA A 49 -0.11 -4.61 -0.32
C ALA A 49 0.31 -5.89 0.43
N ASN A 50 1.49 -5.86 1.04
CA ASN A 50 2.03 -6.99 1.80
C ASN A 50 1.50 -7.10 3.23
N MET A 51 0.62 -6.18 3.65
CA MET A 51 0.01 -6.14 4.97
C MET A 51 -1.48 -6.47 4.96
N LEU A 52 -2.11 -6.58 3.77
CA LEU A 52 -3.56 -6.77 3.65
C LEU A 52 -4.08 -8.01 4.37
N ASP A 53 -3.29 -9.08 4.42
CA ASP A 53 -3.61 -10.32 5.12
C ASP A 53 -3.68 -10.15 6.65
N VAL A 54 -3.03 -9.10 7.19
CA VAL A 54 -3.13 -8.72 8.61
C VAL A 54 -4.10 -7.55 8.80
N ILE A 55 -4.13 -6.59 7.89
CA ILE A 55 -5.00 -5.40 8.00
C ILE A 55 -6.47 -5.81 7.89
N ILE A 56 -6.86 -6.48 6.78
CA ILE A 56 -8.28 -6.73 6.48
C ILE A 56 -9.00 -7.53 7.57
N PRO A 57 -8.43 -8.65 8.10
CA PRO A 57 -9.09 -9.42 9.16
C PRO A 57 -9.25 -8.67 10.49
N ASN A 58 -8.45 -7.62 10.71
CA ASN A 58 -8.46 -6.84 11.95
C ASN A 58 -9.23 -5.52 11.82
N ILE A 59 -9.90 -5.26 10.69
CA ILE A 59 -10.81 -4.11 10.55
C ILE A 59 -12.06 -4.36 11.41
N PRO A 60 -12.40 -3.44 12.35
CA PRO A 60 -13.60 -3.59 13.19
C PRO A 60 -14.87 -3.25 12.42
N GLU A 61 -16.02 -3.58 12.98
CA GLU A 61 -17.31 -3.09 12.48
C GLU A 61 -17.37 -1.56 12.55
N HIS A 62 -17.84 -0.93 11.48
CA HIS A 62 -17.91 0.52 11.32
C HIS A 62 -18.94 0.91 10.25
N LYS A 63 -19.50 2.11 10.39
CA LYS A 63 -20.38 2.70 9.38
C LYS A 63 -19.67 3.68 8.47
N HIS A 64 -18.63 4.35 8.97
CA HIS A 64 -17.80 5.28 8.21
C HIS A 64 -16.35 4.82 8.18
N TYR A 65 -15.81 4.58 6.99
CA TYR A 65 -14.40 4.31 6.76
C TYR A 65 -13.65 5.58 6.35
N VAL A 66 -12.52 5.86 6.98
CA VAL A 66 -11.69 7.04 6.65
C VAL A 66 -10.24 6.59 6.44
N GLU A 67 -9.64 7.03 5.34
CA GLU A 67 -8.23 6.81 5.00
C GLU A 67 -7.56 8.17 4.78
N PRO A 68 -7.01 8.82 5.86
CA PRO A 68 -6.51 10.20 5.83
C PRO A 68 -5.23 10.38 5.00
N PHE A 69 -4.49 9.29 4.77
CA PHE A 69 -3.26 9.21 4.00
C PHE A 69 -3.38 8.06 3.01
N CYS A 70 -4.22 8.22 1.99
CA CYS A 70 -4.70 7.06 1.23
C CYS A 70 -3.69 6.51 0.20
N GLY A 71 -2.77 7.30 -0.31
CA GLY A 71 -1.84 6.87 -1.35
C GLY A 71 -2.56 6.14 -2.50
N THR A 72 -2.35 4.81 -2.61
CA THR A 72 -3.04 3.98 -3.62
C THR A 72 -4.45 3.57 -3.22
N ALA A 73 -4.91 3.91 -2.02
CA ALA A 73 -6.17 3.45 -1.41
C ALA A 73 -6.31 1.91 -1.38
N ILE A 74 -5.17 1.21 -1.21
CA ILE A 74 -5.16 -0.26 -1.34
C ILE A 74 -6.04 -0.94 -0.29
N VAL A 75 -6.14 -0.40 0.92
CA VAL A 75 -6.98 -0.97 1.98
C VAL A 75 -8.45 -0.78 1.62
N TYR A 76 -8.85 0.44 1.24
CA TYR A 76 -10.20 0.73 0.75
C TYR A 76 -10.61 -0.19 -0.40
N LEU A 77 -9.73 -0.37 -1.38
CA LEU A 77 -10.02 -1.16 -2.59
C LEU A 77 -10.18 -2.67 -2.30
N HIS A 78 -9.68 -3.17 -1.16
CA HIS A 78 -9.71 -4.59 -0.81
C HIS A 78 -10.63 -4.95 0.36
N LYS A 79 -11.03 -3.97 1.18
CA LYS A 79 -12.00 -4.21 2.26
C LYS A 79 -13.45 -4.29 1.74
N ALA A 80 -14.33 -4.82 2.56
CA ALA A 80 -15.76 -4.69 2.33
C ALA A 80 -16.18 -3.20 2.38
N PRO A 81 -17.09 -2.73 1.51
CA PRO A 81 -17.54 -1.35 1.52
C PRO A 81 -18.26 -1.02 2.84
N ALA A 82 -18.02 0.18 3.38
CA ALA A 82 -18.81 0.76 4.46
C ALA A 82 -19.94 1.60 3.88
N ARG A 83 -20.89 2.01 4.75
CA ARG A 83 -21.99 2.89 4.35
C ARG A 83 -21.48 4.23 3.83
N LEU A 84 -20.44 4.77 4.46
CA LEU A 84 -19.75 5.98 4.06
C LEU A 84 -18.24 5.69 3.98
N ASN A 85 -17.58 6.17 2.95
CA ASN A 85 -16.14 6.01 2.76
C ASN A 85 -15.52 7.36 2.38
N THR A 86 -14.43 7.73 3.07
CA THR A 86 -13.66 8.95 2.82
C THR A 86 -12.20 8.61 2.57
N LEU A 87 -11.69 9.05 1.44
CA LEU A 87 -10.27 8.96 1.08
C LEU A 87 -9.70 10.37 1.04
N ASN A 88 -8.51 10.55 1.61
CA ASN A 88 -7.79 11.81 1.58
C ASN A 88 -6.32 11.58 1.27
N ASP A 89 -5.74 12.51 0.54
CA ASP A 89 -4.29 12.62 0.41
C ASP A 89 -3.89 14.09 0.24
N ILE A 90 -2.75 14.46 0.78
CA ILE A 90 -2.20 15.81 0.59
C ILE A 90 -1.66 16.02 -0.83
N ASP A 91 -1.34 14.94 -1.53
CA ASP A 91 -0.87 14.98 -2.92
C ASP A 91 -2.03 15.21 -3.89
N GLY A 92 -2.15 16.45 -4.37
CA GLY A 92 -3.18 16.84 -5.33
C GLY A 92 -3.17 16.03 -6.64
N ASN A 93 -2.07 15.38 -7.03
CA ASN A 93 -2.03 14.53 -8.21
C ASN A 93 -2.72 13.18 -7.97
N ILE A 94 -2.57 12.60 -6.76
CA ILE A 94 -3.31 11.41 -6.34
C ILE A 94 -4.81 11.72 -6.31
N VAL A 95 -5.18 12.81 -5.67
CA VAL A 95 -6.57 13.26 -5.54
C VAL A 95 -7.19 13.53 -6.92
N ASN A 96 -6.49 14.25 -7.79
CA ASN A 96 -6.93 14.49 -9.16
C ASN A 96 -7.13 13.17 -9.94
N PHE A 97 -6.18 12.25 -9.82
CA PHE A 97 -6.29 10.94 -10.47
C PHE A 97 -7.55 10.17 -10.03
N PHE A 98 -7.84 10.14 -8.73
CA PHE A 98 -9.04 9.49 -8.21
C PHE A 98 -10.34 10.21 -8.63
N ARG A 99 -10.36 11.55 -8.64
CA ARG A 99 -11.51 12.33 -9.11
C ARG A 99 -11.80 12.10 -10.60
N VAL A 100 -10.76 11.96 -11.43
CA VAL A 100 -10.90 11.58 -12.84
C VAL A 100 -11.53 10.18 -12.95
N LEU A 101 -11.20 9.24 -12.06
CA LEU A 101 -11.79 7.90 -12.06
C LEU A 101 -13.24 7.87 -11.54
N GLN A 102 -13.68 8.88 -10.80
CA GLN A 102 -15.08 9.02 -10.40
C GLN A 102 -15.99 9.43 -11.55
N ASP A 103 -15.44 10.15 -12.53
CA ASP A 103 -16.17 10.58 -13.73
C ASP A 103 -16.05 9.53 -14.85
N LYS A 104 -17.19 9.10 -15.40
CA LYS A 104 -17.25 8.05 -16.43
C LYS A 104 -16.56 8.44 -17.72
N ASP A 105 -16.77 9.69 -18.17
CA ASP A 105 -16.27 10.12 -19.46
C ASP A 105 -14.79 10.55 -19.38
N LYS A 106 -14.38 11.20 -18.29
CA LYS A 106 -12.97 11.44 -17.99
C LYS A 106 -12.19 10.11 -17.85
N THR A 107 -12.77 9.09 -17.20
CA THR A 107 -12.17 7.75 -17.13
C THR A 107 -11.95 7.15 -18.52
N LYS A 108 -12.94 7.23 -19.41
CA LYS A 108 -12.80 6.70 -20.77
C LYS A 108 -11.68 7.40 -21.56
N ASP A 109 -11.62 8.73 -21.47
CA ASP A 109 -10.57 9.50 -22.14
C ASP A 109 -9.18 9.17 -21.57
N LEU A 110 -9.04 9.10 -20.25
CA LEU A 110 -7.79 8.66 -19.59
C LEU A 110 -7.34 7.29 -20.09
N LEU A 111 -8.24 6.30 -20.11
CA LEU A 111 -7.93 4.93 -20.56
C LEU A 111 -7.52 4.90 -22.03
N ARG A 112 -8.17 5.71 -22.89
CA ARG A 112 -7.80 5.86 -24.30
C ARG A 112 -6.39 6.44 -24.44
N ARG A 113 -6.07 7.53 -23.75
CA ARG A 113 -4.73 8.16 -23.76
C ARG A 113 -3.66 7.19 -23.28
N LEU A 114 -3.87 6.50 -22.16
CA LEU A 114 -2.94 5.52 -21.60
C LEU A 114 -2.67 4.36 -22.55
N ARG A 115 -3.69 3.86 -23.25
CA ARG A 115 -3.55 2.74 -24.20
C ARG A 115 -2.63 3.05 -25.37
N TYR A 116 -2.58 4.31 -25.81
CA TYR A 116 -1.77 4.77 -26.93
C TYR A 116 -0.49 5.49 -26.49
N THR A 117 -0.15 5.48 -25.21
CA THR A 117 1.07 6.10 -24.69
C THR A 117 2.29 5.24 -25.05
N PRO A 118 3.27 5.77 -25.79
CA PRO A 118 4.50 5.04 -26.09
C PRO A 118 5.39 4.94 -24.87
N TRP A 119 6.11 3.82 -24.73
CA TRP A 119 7.14 3.67 -23.69
C TRP A 119 8.40 4.42 -24.12
N ALA A 120 8.45 5.72 -23.86
CA ALA A 120 9.53 6.59 -24.32
C ALA A 120 10.03 7.52 -23.20
N LYS A 121 11.35 7.72 -23.17
CA LYS A 121 11.97 8.64 -22.20
C LYS A 121 11.52 10.08 -22.40
N SER A 122 11.27 10.49 -23.65
CA SER A 122 10.76 11.81 -23.99
C SER A 122 9.37 12.06 -23.35
N GLU A 123 8.46 11.09 -23.43
CA GLU A 123 7.15 11.19 -22.77
C GLU A 123 7.29 11.27 -21.27
N TYR A 124 8.05 10.35 -20.65
CA TYR A 124 8.31 10.38 -19.21
C TYR A 124 8.86 11.74 -18.73
N ARG A 125 9.86 12.29 -19.46
CA ARG A 125 10.44 13.60 -19.11
C ARG A 125 9.44 14.73 -19.24
N LYS A 126 8.66 14.75 -20.32
CA LYS A 126 7.59 15.73 -20.57
C LYS A 126 6.57 15.73 -19.43
N ASP A 127 6.16 14.55 -18.99
CA ASP A 127 5.15 14.41 -17.95
C ASP A 127 5.69 14.82 -16.56
N CYS A 128 6.94 14.50 -16.25
CA CYS A 128 7.59 15.00 -15.03
C CYS A 128 7.68 16.54 -15.02
N LEU A 129 8.05 17.15 -16.15
CA LEU A 129 8.08 18.61 -16.29
C LEU A 129 6.69 19.23 -16.15
N LEU A 130 5.69 18.62 -16.76
CA LEU A 130 4.30 19.08 -16.67
C LEU A 130 3.81 19.08 -15.23
N LEU A 131 4.01 17.97 -14.51
CA LEU A 131 3.59 17.82 -13.11
C LEU A 131 4.35 18.73 -12.14
N SER A 132 5.57 19.11 -12.49
CA SER A 132 6.40 20.04 -11.68
C SER A 132 6.14 21.52 -12.01
N SER A 133 5.32 21.79 -13.03
CA SER A 133 4.98 23.16 -13.41
C SER A 133 3.85 23.73 -12.56
N ASN A 134 3.88 25.03 -12.30
CA ASN A 134 2.79 25.76 -11.64
C ASN A 134 1.63 26.12 -12.62
N ARG A 135 1.60 25.50 -13.79
CA ARG A 135 0.55 25.78 -14.80
C ARG A 135 -0.74 25.06 -14.42
N GLU A 136 -1.84 25.68 -14.72
CA GLU A 136 -3.12 25.01 -14.71
C GLU A 136 -3.13 23.93 -15.79
N ILE A 137 -3.49 22.72 -15.41
CA ILE A 137 -3.47 21.53 -16.26
C ILE A 137 -4.87 20.92 -16.20
N GLU A 138 -5.44 20.61 -17.36
CA GLU A 138 -6.70 19.88 -17.46
C GLU A 138 -6.62 18.54 -16.71
N ASP A 139 -7.67 18.19 -15.95
CA ASP A 139 -7.70 17.06 -15.02
C ASP A 139 -7.24 15.73 -15.63
N VAL A 140 -7.73 15.40 -16.83
CA VAL A 140 -7.40 14.13 -17.50
C VAL A 140 -5.95 14.14 -17.97
N THR A 141 -5.43 15.27 -18.43
CA THR A 141 -4.03 15.44 -18.81
C THR A 141 -3.11 15.29 -17.59
N ARG A 142 -3.47 15.90 -16.45
CA ARG A 142 -2.75 15.75 -15.19
C ARG A 142 -2.76 14.28 -14.70
N ALA A 143 -3.92 13.62 -14.76
CA ALA A 143 -4.06 12.22 -14.36
C ALA A 143 -3.24 11.28 -15.28
N TRP A 144 -3.24 11.55 -16.58
CA TRP A 144 -2.44 10.81 -17.56
C TRP A 144 -0.94 10.98 -17.31
N ALA A 145 -0.46 12.22 -17.15
CA ALA A 145 0.95 12.51 -16.86
C ALA A 145 1.40 11.88 -15.53
N PHE A 146 0.57 11.97 -14.48
CA PHE A 146 0.84 11.32 -13.20
C PHE A 146 1.02 9.80 -13.34
N TYR A 147 0.12 9.13 -14.04
CA TYR A 147 0.19 7.69 -14.23
C TYR A 147 1.45 7.28 -15.01
N VAL A 148 1.75 7.98 -16.11
CA VAL A 148 2.93 7.71 -16.94
C VAL A 148 4.23 7.93 -16.15
N ALA A 149 4.32 9.05 -15.44
CA ALA A 149 5.48 9.35 -14.61
C ALA A 149 5.71 8.30 -13.51
N GLN A 150 4.65 7.85 -12.83
CA GLN A 150 4.72 6.78 -11.83
C GLN A 150 5.14 5.43 -12.43
N TYR A 151 4.63 5.12 -13.61
CA TYR A 151 4.86 3.81 -14.21
C TYR A 151 6.23 3.68 -14.84
N MET A 152 6.68 4.72 -15.55
CA MET A 152 7.95 4.74 -16.25
C MET A 152 9.13 5.07 -15.34
N SER A 153 8.89 5.46 -14.09
CA SER A 153 9.96 5.71 -13.10
C SER A 153 10.44 4.43 -12.42
N MET A 154 11.74 4.19 -12.42
CA MET A 154 12.36 3.12 -11.63
C MET A 154 12.25 3.35 -10.12
N LYS A 155 12.30 4.61 -9.69
CA LYS A 155 12.26 4.98 -8.26
C LYS A 155 10.87 5.24 -7.74
N LYS A 156 9.83 5.17 -8.60
CA LYS A 156 8.45 5.50 -8.23
C LYS A 156 8.31 6.90 -7.60
N SER A 157 9.19 7.80 -7.97
CA SER A 157 9.22 9.19 -7.54
C SER A 157 9.55 10.07 -8.75
N TYR A 158 8.66 10.98 -9.10
CA TYR A 158 8.76 11.84 -10.27
C TYR A 158 8.94 13.33 -9.92
N TYR A 159 8.69 13.70 -8.65
CA TYR A 159 8.63 15.10 -8.21
C TYR A 159 9.86 15.95 -8.53
N SER A 160 11.04 15.35 -8.68
CA SER A 160 12.30 16.07 -8.95
C SER A 160 13.00 15.59 -10.19
N ASP A 161 12.39 14.74 -11.01
CA ASP A 161 13.09 14.10 -12.13
C ASP A 161 12.85 14.81 -13.47
N THR A 162 13.00 16.13 -13.48
CA THR A 162 12.86 16.95 -14.70
C THR A 162 13.85 16.60 -15.81
N GLN A 163 14.91 15.86 -15.50
CA GLN A 163 15.90 15.40 -16.49
C GLN A 163 15.65 13.98 -17.00
N GLY A 164 14.65 13.28 -16.46
CA GLY A 164 14.31 11.90 -16.86
C GLY A 164 15.37 10.87 -16.48
N LYS A 165 16.15 11.11 -15.42
CA LYS A 165 17.21 10.20 -14.94
C LYS A 165 16.68 8.91 -14.37
N ASN A 166 15.46 8.91 -13.85
CA ASN A 166 14.81 7.74 -13.25
C ASN A 166 13.97 6.94 -14.25
N PHE A 167 14.03 7.25 -15.54
CA PHE A 167 13.29 6.48 -16.55
C PHE A 167 13.69 5.00 -16.53
N GLY A 168 12.69 4.12 -16.55
CA GLY A 168 12.89 2.68 -16.52
C GLY A 168 13.35 2.13 -17.86
N TYR A 169 14.64 1.82 -17.97
CA TYR A 169 15.21 1.11 -19.11
C TYR A 169 15.12 -0.41 -18.89
N THR A 170 15.08 -1.15 -20.00
CA THR A 170 15.32 -2.58 -19.98
C THR A 170 16.58 -2.92 -20.77
N PHE A 171 17.44 -3.75 -20.19
CA PHE A 171 18.68 -4.20 -20.81
C PHE A 171 18.55 -5.62 -21.41
N HIS A 172 17.43 -6.30 -21.16
CA HIS A 172 17.19 -7.67 -21.62
C HIS A 172 15.97 -7.72 -22.50
N TYR A 173 16.13 -8.23 -23.73
CA TYR A 173 15.03 -8.39 -24.70
C TYR A 173 13.84 -9.21 -24.15
N ARG A 174 14.11 -10.16 -23.23
CA ARG A 174 13.04 -10.93 -22.54
C ARG A 174 12.16 -10.08 -21.62
N ASN A 175 12.61 -8.91 -21.21
CA ASN A 175 11.90 -8.04 -20.28
C ASN A 175 11.11 -6.92 -20.95
N VAL A 176 11.31 -6.65 -22.25
CA VAL A 176 10.58 -5.61 -22.98
C VAL A 176 9.07 -5.89 -22.95
N ASN A 177 8.68 -7.13 -23.26
CA ASN A 177 7.29 -7.55 -23.21
C ASN A 177 6.70 -7.52 -21.79
N THR A 178 7.52 -7.71 -20.75
CA THR A 178 7.06 -7.66 -19.36
C THR A 178 6.85 -6.23 -18.85
N MET A 179 7.65 -5.26 -19.30
CA MET A 179 7.46 -3.84 -18.92
C MET A 179 6.23 -3.25 -19.59
N TYR A 180 6.13 -3.36 -20.92
CA TYR A 180 4.96 -2.89 -21.68
C TYR A 180 3.71 -3.70 -21.34
N GLY A 181 3.79 -5.01 -21.27
CA GLY A 181 2.69 -5.88 -20.84
C GLY A 181 2.24 -5.60 -19.40
N GLY A 182 3.18 -5.27 -18.51
CA GLY A 182 2.91 -4.80 -17.16
C GLY A 182 2.13 -3.47 -17.15
N PHE A 183 2.52 -2.53 -18.00
CA PHE A 183 1.84 -1.24 -18.17
C PHE A 183 0.41 -1.43 -18.68
N VAL A 184 0.23 -2.17 -19.78
CA VAL A 184 -1.09 -2.46 -20.37
C VAL A 184 -2.02 -3.21 -19.41
N ASN A 185 -1.50 -4.23 -18.71
CA ASN A 185 -2.28 -4.98 -17.72
C ASN A 185 -2.77 -4.11 -16.56
N LYS A 186 -2.02 -3.06 -16.21
CA LYS A 186 -2.43 -2.16 -15.14
C LYS A 186 -3.40 -1.07 -15.61
N ILE A 187 -3.43 -0.73 -16.89
CA ILE A 187 -4.52 0.09 -17.46
C ILE A 187 -5.88 -0.57 -17.21
N ARG A 188 -5.97 -1.90 -17.36
CA ARG A 188 -7.19 -2.64 -17.02
C ARG A 188 -7.60 -2.44 -15.55
N ARG A 189 -6.63 -2.42 -14.65
CA ARG A 189 -6.88 -2.21 -13.20
C ARG A 189 -7.40 -0.81 -12.90
N VAL A 190 -6.98 0.19 -13.67
CA VAL A 190 -7.54 1.55 -13.54
C VAL A 190 -9.05 1.50 -13.77
N ALA A 191 -9.51 0.81 -14.82
CA ALA A 191 -10.94 0.67 -15.14
C ALA A 191 -11.69 -0.14 -14.05
N GLU A 192 -11.11 -1.24 -13.57
CA GLU A 192 -11.70 -2.10 -12.54
C GLU A 192 -11.88 -1.34 -11.20
N ASN A 193 -10.94 -0.48 -10.83
CA ASN A 193 -11.00 0.29 -9.58
C ASN A 193 -11.89 1.52 -9.64
N ALA A 194 -12.13 2.07 -10.84
CA ALA A 194 -12.99 3.25 -11.02
C ALA A 194 -14.41 3.04 -10.43
N HIS A 195 -14.98 1.84 -10.54
CA HIS A 195 -16.29 1.53 -9.97
C HIS A 195 -16.32 1.70 -8.44
N LYS A 196 -15.29 1.22 -7.73
CA LYS A 196 -15.20 1.35 -6.26
C LYS A 196 -14.99 2.80 -5.86
N LEU A 197 -14.13 3.53 -6.57
CA LEU A 197 -13.83 4.93 -6.26
C LEU A 197 -15.04 5.87 -6.41
N ARG A 198 -16.05 5.51 -7.19
CA ARG A 198 -17.31 6.28 -7.26
C ARG A 198 -18.15 6.19 -5.98
N GLN A 199 -17.84 5.25 -5.09
CA GLN A 199 -18.58 5.02 -3.85
C GLN A 199 -17.92 5.67 -2.64
N CYS A 200 -16.96 6.58 -2.85
CA CYS A 200 -16.29 7.30 -1.77
C CYS A 200 -16.23 8.81 -2.06
N GLN A 201 -16.18 9.58 -1.01
CA GLN A 201 -15.81 10.99 -1.10
C GLN A 201 -14.28 11.11 -1.09
N ILE A 202 -13.76 12.04 -1.87
CA ILE A 202 -12.33 12.27 -2.02
C ILE A 202 -12.01 13.69 -1.58
N MET A 203 -11.01 13.82 -0.70
CA MET A 203 -10.56 15.09 -0.12
C MET A 203 -9.09 15.33 -0.46
N ASN A 204 -8.66 16.60 -0.35
CA ASN A 204 -7.29 17.03 -0.55
C ASN A 204 -6.90 18.01 0.54
N ASP A 205 -6.96 17.55 1.77
CA ASP A 205 -6.71 18.33 2.97
C ASP A 205 -5.56 17.73 3.79
N ASP A 206 -5.14 18.42 4.85
CA ASP A 206 -4.22 17.84 5.84
C ASP A 206 -4.86 16.63 6.51
N GLY A 207 -4.09 15.52 6.59
CA GLY A 207 -4.62 14.24 7.06
C GLY A 207 -5.12 14.29 8.51
N VAL A 208 -4.44 15.02 9.40
CA VAL A 208 -4.88 15.16 10.81
C VAL A 208 -6.15 16.00 10.93
N ASP A 209 -6.31 17.01 10.10
CA ASP A 209 -7.53 17.83 10.11
C ASP A 209 -8.72 17.06 9.53
N VAL A 210 -8.48 16.17 8.55
CA VAL A 210 -9.49 15.21 8.09
C VAL A 210 -9.88 14.23 9.19
N MET A 211 -8.91 13.72 9.97
CA MET A 211 -9.18 12.85 11.12
C MET A 211 -10.06 13.54 12.15
N LYS A 212 -9.75 14.80 12.53
CA LYS A 212 -10.57 15.60 13.46
C LYS A 212 -11.99 15.80 12.95
N ARG A 213 -12.16 16.09 11.65
CA ARG A 213 -13.48 16.34 11.02
C ARG A 213 -14.40 15.14 11.09
N PHE A 214 -13.85 13.92 10.99
CA PHE A 214 -14.62 12.67 10.93
C PHE A 214 -14.48 11.82 12.21
N ASP A 215 -14.05 12.41 13.32
CA ASP A 215 -13.90 11.71 14.58
C ASP A 215 -15.24 11.49 15.29
N HIS A 216 -15.78 10.28 15.16
CA HIS A 216 -16.98 9.82 15.85
C HIS A 216 -16.96 8.30 16.08
N GLU A 217 -17.76 7.79 17.00
CA GLU A 217 -17.73 6.39 17.47
C GLU A 217 -18.00 5.34 16.39
N GLU A 218 -18.79 5.69 15.36
CA GLU A 218 -19.09 4.80 14.23
C GLU A 218 -18.05 4.85 13.12
N ALA A 219 -16.99 5.69 13.26
CA ALA A 219 -15.90 5.78 12.30
C ALA A 219 -14.79 4.77 12.60
N PHE A 220 -14.20 4.25 11.54
CA PHE A 220 -12.92 3.54 11.57
C PHE A 220 -11.92 4.24 10.64
N MET A 221 -10.77 4.59 11.18
CA MET A 221 -9.70 5.26 10.46
C MET A 221 -8.51 4.31 10.25
N PHE A 222 -8.15 4.07 8.98
CA PHE A 222 -6.88 3.43 8.65
C PHE A 222 -5.84 4.52 8.37
N VAL A 223 -4.86 4.64 9.26
CA VAL A 223 -3.89 5.75 9.31
C VAL A 223 -2.51 5.24 8.92
N ASP A 224 -2.03 5.62 7.74
CA ASP A 224 -0.72 5.26 7.19
C ASP A 224 0.08 6.52 6.82
N PRO A 225 0.57 7.28 7.80
CA PRO A 225 1.27 8.53 7.56
C PRO A 225 2.65 8.28 6.93
N PRO A 226 3.27 9.30 6.30
CA PRO A 226 4.70 9.23 5.96
C PRO A 226 5.51 8.83 7.18
N TYR A 227 6.38 7.82 7.05
CA TYR A 227 7.11 7.29 8.22
C TYR A 227 8.13 8.29 8.76
N LEU A 228 8.35 8.25 10.08
CA LEU A 228 9.36 9.04 10.78
C LEU A 228 10.72 8.93 10.09
N SER A 229 11.38 10.06 9.91
CA SER A 229 12.69 10.15 9.23
C SER A 229 13.77 9.31 9.92
N THR A 230 13.67 9.11 11.22
CA THR A 230 14.57 8.27 12.03
C THR A 230 14.45 6.77 11.72
N THR A 231 13.28 6.33 11.22
CA THR A 231 13.03 4.92 10.90
C THR A 231 13.35 4.55 9.45
N VAL A 232 13.54 5.53 8.57
CA VAL A 232 13.74 5.33 7.13
C VAL A 232 15.20 5.59 6.74
N ARG A 233 15.90 4.56 6.27
CA ARG A 233 17.29 4.66 5.77
C ARG A 233 17.44 5.38 4.41
N SER A 234 16.37 5.80 3.78
CA SER A 234 16.39 6.40 2.44
C SER A 234 16.63 7.89 2.50
N LYS A 235 17.64 8.36 1.75
CA LYS A 235 17.93 9.80 1.56
C LYS A 235 16.92 10.54 0.65
N ASN A 236 15.96 9.84 0.08
CA ASN A 236 14.89 10.42 -0.76
C ASN A 236 13.76 10.95 0.15
N LYS A 237 13.92 12.16 0.63
CA LYS A 237 12.89 12.87 1.40
C LYS A 237 11.86 13.43 0.42
N ILE A 238 10.62 12.94 0.47
CA ILE A 238 9.46 13.51 -0.21
C ILE A 238 8.96 14.73 0.60
N TYR A 239 9.14 14.70 1.92
CA TYR A 239 8.79 15.78 2.85
C TYR A 239 10.01 16.27 3.59
N THR A 240 10.01 17.54 4.07
CA THR A 240 11.06 18.05 4.96
C THR A 240 11.02 17.32 6.30
N THR A 241 12.15 17.23 6.99
CA THR A 241 12.23 16.53 8.29
C THR A 241 11.34 17.21 9.32
N GLU A 242 11.30 18.54 9.33
CA GLU A 242 10.51 19.36 10.24
C GLU A 242 9.00 19.15 10.06
N TYR A 243 8.50 19.15 8.82
CA TYR A 243 7.09 18.85 8.54
C TYR A 243 6.70 17.46 9.02
N ASN A 244 7.58 16.49 8.85
CA ASN A 244 7.30 15.11 9.24
C ASN A 244 7.19 14.97 10.78
N ASP A 245 8.07 15.61 11.54
CA ASP A 245 8.06 15.54 12.99
C ASP A 245 6.83 16.27 13.56
N GLU A 246 6.47 17.44 13.05
CA GLU A 246 5.23 18.15 13.42
C GLU A 246 3.97 17.32 13.14
N LEU A 247 3.89 16.69 11.97
CA LEU A 247 2.79 15.80 11.62
C LEU A 247 2.60 14.72 12.68
N HIS A 248 3.69 14.07 13.09
CA HIS A 248 3.64 12.98 14.07
C HIS A 248 3.25 13.47 15.47
N TYR A 249 3.67 14.65 15.89
CA TYR A 249 3.20 15.28 17.15
C TYR A 249 1.71 15.57 17.12
N ARG A 250 1.20 16.19 16.05
CA ARG A 250 -0.23 16.47 15.87
C ARG A 250 -1.03 15.18 15.83
N LEU A 251 -0.53 14.16 15.17
CA LEU A 251 -1.14 12.84 15.08
C LEU A 251 -1.23 12.18 16.47
N MET A 252 -0.14 12.14 17.23
CA MET A 252 -0.12 11.59 18.59
C MET A 252 -1.09 12.30 19.54
N ASN A 253 -1.16 13.63 19.47
CA ASN A 253 -2.11 14.39 20.26
C ASN A 253 -3.56 14.04 19.91
N PHE A 254 -3.87 13.83 18.64
CA PHE A 254 -5.20 13.46 18.21
C PHE A 254 -5.58 12.04 18.63
N VAL A 255 -4.73 11.04 18.31
CA VAL A 255 -5.09 9.62 18.49
C VAL A 255 -5.29 9.22 19.95
N ARG A 256 -4.67 9.93 20.91
CA ARG A 256 -4.85 9.70 22.34
C ARG A 256 -6.28 10.01 22.83
N HIS A 257 -7.02 10.86 22.11
CA HIS A 257 -8.35 11.35 22.53
C HIS A 257 -9.43 11.03 21.50
N ALA A 258 -9.10 10.28 20.47
CA ALA A 258 -10.02 9.97 19.38
C ALA A 258 -11.20 9.10 19.85
N LYS A 259 -12.40 9.43 19.37
CA LYS A 259 -13.63 8.64 19.56
C LYS A 259 -13.73 7.50 18.58
N SER A 260 -13.18 7.68 17.41
CA SER A 260 -13.15 6.70 16.33
C SER A 260 -12.22 5.52 16.63
N LYS A 261 -12.53 4.38 16.04
CA LYS A 261 -11.61 3.24 16.02
C LYS A 261 -10.47 3.53 15.05
N ILE A 262 -9.22 3.34 15.48
CA ILE A 262 -8.03 3.68 14.71
C ILE A 262 -7.13 2.45 14.56
N MET A 263 -6.66 2.20 13.34
CA MET A 263 -5.55 1.32 13.02
C MET A 263 -4.44 2.14 12.40
N LEU A 264 -3.35 2.34 13.13
CA LEU A 264 -2.19 3.13 12.69
C LEU A 264 -1.07 2.19 12.25
N ALA A 265 -0.58 2.36 11.02
CA ALA A 265 0.51 1.57 10.45
C ALA A 265 1.83 2.34 10.54
N SER A 266 2.87 1.70 11.09
CA SER A 266 4.22 2.27 11.17
C SER A 266 5.28 1.18 11.31
N TYR A 267 6.55 1.55 11.23
CA TYR A 267 7.61 0.75 11.83
C TYR A 267 7.60 0.93 13.35
N PRO A 268 7.97 -0.09 14.15
CA PRO A 268 8.14 0.04 15.60
C PRO A 268 9.06 1.23 15.91
N ASN A 269 8.61 2.10 16.80
CA ASN A 269 9.39 3.25 17.27
C ASN A 269 8.89 3.72 18.64
N GLU A 270 9.77 4.35 19.40
CA GLU A 270 9.50 4.81 20.75
C GLU A 270 8.31 5.78 20.86
N LEU A 271 8.06 6.60 19.83
CA LEU A 271 6.94 7.55 19.84
C LEU A 271 5.60 6.82 19.85
N TYR A 272 5.41 5.84 18.95
CA TYR A 272 4.15 5.11 18.86
C TYR A 272 4.02 4.01 19.91
N ASP A 273 5.14 3.48 20.42
CA ASP A 273 5.12 2.49 21.49
C ASP A 273 4.53 3.07 22.80
N GLN A 274 4.57 4.41 23.01
CA GLN A 274 3.85 5.06 24.10
C GLN A 274 2.33 4.82 24.07
N LEU A 275 1.73 4.54 22.90
CA LEU A 275 0.30 4.24 22.79
C LEU A 275 -0.08 2.98 23.57
N LEU A 276 0.86 2.04 23.76
CA LEU A 276 0.62 0.81 24.53
C LEU A 276 0.29 1.11 26.00
N GLU A 277 0.85 2.19 26.56
CA GLU A 277 0.55 2.65 27.91
C GLU A 277 -0.90 3.17 28.06
N TYR A 278 -1.52 3.55 26.93
CA TYR A 278 -2.92 3.99 26.84
C TYR A 278 -3.88 2.85 26.44
N GLY A 279 -3.45 1.58 26.55
CA GLY A 279 -4.29 0.42 26.28
C GLY A 279 -4.41 0.04 24.80
N TRP A 280 -3.59 0.62 23.93
CA TRP A 280 -3.52 0.21 22.52
C TRP A 280 -2.89 -1.18 22.38
N VAL A 281 -3.27 -1.89 21.34
CA VAL A 281 -2.71 -3.20 20.98
C VAL A 281 -1.78 -3.04 19.79
N ARG A 282 -0.60 -3.73 19.82
CA ARG A 282 0.32 -3.76 18.68
C ARG A 282 0.35 -5.14 18.04
N ILE A 283 0.20 -5.18 16.71
CA ILE A 283 0.33 -6.38 15.88
C ILE A 283 1.55 -6.21 14.97
N ASP A 284 2.54 -7.09 15.10
CA ASP A 284 3.77 -7.04 14.33
C ASP A 284 3.75 -8.02 13.15
N LYS A 285 4.15 -7.57 11.97
CA LYS A 285 4.39 -8.43 10.83
C LYS A 285 5.83 -8.34 10.35
N THR A 286 6.51 -9.48 10.37
CA THR A 286 7.87 -9.59 9.80
C THR A 286 7.82 -9.62 8.28
N LYS A 287 8.59 -8.75 7.65
CA LYS A 287 8.86 -8.72 6.21
C LYS A 287 10.32 -9.06 5.93
N TYR A 288 10.56 -9.86 4.90
CA TYR A 288 11.89 -10.12 4.37
C TYR A 288 12.09 -9.31 3.10
N ILE A 289 12.99 -8.33 3.15
CA ILE A 289 13.35 -7.52 2.00
C ILE A 289 14.60 -8.12 1.38
N ILE A 290 14.50 -8.53 0.12
CA ILE A 290 15.66 -8.93 -0.66
C ILE A 290 16.32 -7.64 -1.15
N ALA A 291 17.34 -7.18 -0.43
CA ALA A 291 18.16 -6.06 -0.87
C ALA A 291 19.26 -6.58 -1.78
N GLY A 292 19.31 -6.10 -3.00
CA GLY A 292 20.46 -6.28 -3.86
C GLY A 292 20.14 -6.37 -5.35
N TYR A 293 20.62 -5.41 -6.11
CA TYR A 293 20.92 -5.53 -7.53
C TYR A 293 21.96 -6.65 -7.74
N TYR A 294 21.88 -7.31 -8.86
CA TYR A 294 22.64 -8.49 -9.31
C TYR A 294 24.18 -8.30 -9.35
N THR A 295 24.87 -8.08 -8.26
CA THR A 295 26.34 -7.97 -8.27
C THR A 295 27.07 -8.79 -7.22
N SER A 296 26.40 -9.56 -6.36
CA SER A 296 27.13 -10.46 -5.45
C SER A 296 26.40 -11.75 -5.14
N LYS A 297 27.16 -12.82 -5.03
CA LYS A 297 26.75 -14.22 -4.82
C LYS A 297 26.01 -14.50 -3.49
N ARG A 298 25.68 -13.49 -2.67
CA ARG A 298 24.91 -13.64 -1.43
C ARG A 298 23.75 -12.65 -1.40
N LYS A 299 22.52 -13.15 -1.63
CA LYS A 299 21.26 -12.44 -1.33
C LYS A 299 21.17 -12.20 0.19
N ARG A 300 21.49 -11.00 0.64
CA ARG A 300 21.30 -10.62 2.05
C ARG A 300 19.82 -10.27 2.24
N GLN A 301 19.07 -11.16 2.87
CA GLN A 301 17.71 -10.86 3.30
C GLN A 301 17.79 -9.96 4.54
N THR A 302 17.18 -8.78 4.47
CA THR A 302 17.04 -7.91 5.64
C THR A 302 15.64 -8.10 6.21
N LYS A 303 15.56 -8.55 7.45
CA LYS A 303 14.32 -8.64 8.22
C LYS A 303 13.88 -7.22 8.59
N ARG A 304 12.63 -6.88 8.33
CA ARG A 304 11.96 -5.67 8.81
C ARG A 304 10.64 -6.04 9.47
N ILE A 305 10.33 -5.34 10.54
CA ILE A 305 9.03 -5.45 11.22
C ILE A 305 8.22 -4.24 10.80
N GLU A 306 6.95 -4.45 10.44
CA GLU A 306 5.96 -3.41 10.23
C GLU A 306 4.82 -3.68 11.20
N SER A 307 4.39 -2.65 11.94
CA SER A 307 3.46 -2.77 13.05
C SER A 307 2.16 -2.04 12.77
N LEU A 308 1.08 -2.59 13.29
CA LEU A 308 -0.23 -1.96 13.38
C LEU A 308 -0.52 -1.66 14.85
N TYR A 309 -0.85 -0.42 15.17
CA TYR A 309 -1.28 0.02 16.49
C TYR A 309 -2.79 0.27 16.46
N LEU A 310 -3.54 -0.38 17.36
CA LEU A 310 -5.00 -0.36 17.39
C LEU A 310 -5.49 0.16 18.75
N ASN A 311 -6.42 1.13 18.76
CA ASN A 311 -7.08 1.60 19.99
C ASN A 311 -8.32 0.77 20.37
N TYR A 312 -8.45 -0.43 19.80
CA TYR A 312 -9.53 -1.39 20.04
C TYR A 312 -8.98 -2.81 20.02
N GLN A 313 -9.75 -3.77 20.60
CA GLN A 313 -9.39 -5.18 20.54
C GLN A 313 -9.67 -5.73 19.13
N PRO A 314 -8.69 -6.36 18.47
CA PRO A 314 -8.86 -6.89 17.13
C PRO A 314 -9.90 -8.01 17.08
N PRO A 315 -10.80 -8.06 16.06
CA PRO A 315 -11.84 -9.07 15.94
C PRO A 315 -11.30 -10.51 15.85
N ASN A 316 -10.12 -10.67 15.24
CA ASN A 316 -9.46 -11.96 15.06
C ASN A 316 -8.18 -12.04 15.90
N GLN A 317 -8.29 -12.61 17.09
CA GLN A 317 -7.13 -12.99 17.91
C GLN A 317 -6.52 -14.28 17.36
N ASN A 318 -5.69 -14.20 16.34
CA ASN A 318 -4.87 -15.34 15.94
C ASN A 318 -3.53 -15.27 16.73
N PRO A 319 -3.29 -16.18 17.70
CA PRO A 319 -2.17 -16.07 18.67
C PRO A 319 -0.78 -16.03 18.02
N SER A 320 -0.64 -16.46 16.77
CA SER A 320 0.64 -16.54 16.06
C SER A 320 1.23 -15.19 15.62
N HIS A 321 0.51 -14.07 15.76
CA HIS A 321 0.95 -12.74 15.33
C HIS A 321 0.84 -11.64 16.40
N VAL A 322 0.32 -11.96 17.58
CA VAL A 322 0.14 -10.99 18.67
C VAL A 322 1.31 -11.12 19.65
N SER A 323 2.30 -10.25 19.53
CA SER A 323 3.20 -10.00 20.65
C SER A 323 2.51 -8.99 21.60
N THR A 324 1.64 -9.46 22.47
CA THR A 324 1.18 -8.70 23.62
C THR A 324 2.32 -8.62 24.62
N GLN A 325 3.20 -7.66 24.48
CA GLN A 325 3.98 -7.18 25.62
C GLN A 325 3.09 -6.18 26.38
N ALA A 326 2.20 -6.70 27.19
CA ALA A 326 1.70 -5.97 28.34
C ALA A 326 2.90 -5.80 29.28
N LEU A 327 3.38 -4.57 29.44
CA LEU A 327 4.32 -4.27 30.53
C LEU A 327 3.60 -4.55 31.85
N PRO A 328 4.26 -5.21 32.82
CA PRO A 328 3.65 -5.42 34.14
C PRO A 328 3.39 -4.04 34.75
N ILE A 329 2.15 -3.81 35.16
CA ILE A 329 1.75 -2.68 35.99
C ILE A 329 2.54 -2.82 37.31
N ALA A 330 3.48 -1.93 37.55
CA ALA A 330 4.17 -1.79 38.84
C ALA A 330 3.36 -0.89 39.75
#